data_d91699c7cae4df8ba4f1737e1d03bff6
#
_entry.id   d91699c7cae4df8ba4f1737e1d03bff6
#
_cell.length_a   1.000
_cell.length_b   1.000
_cell.length_c   1.000
_cell.angle_alpha   90.00
_cell.angle_beta   90.00
_cell.angle_gamma   90.00
#
_symmetry.space_group_name_H-M   'P 1'
#
loop_
_entity.id
_entity.type
_entity.pdbx_description
1 polymer ?
#
loop_
_entity_poly.entity_id
_entity_poly.type
_entity_poly.pdbx_seq_one_letter_code
_entity_poly.pdbx_strand_id
1 'polypeptide(L)'
;MFLDSGTVLKCNTKVGQVDRLDIFTRSKQFSVNSNQQLIVVGYDDDDNIFSSMDGFSFDWTITEGVDIIKKFSAPDTGSKQSHHTDYFFIRSMKAGFSTVSVKLEEPGHEAVKLVTKKLTVVDPFIILPAEPVYILPTSEFPFSLAHLDMEADGTITRPIQTPNPQFKWSTGTADIGSIKDDGKFRSKLKEGEATILVVDQ
;
A
#
# COMPACT_ATOMS: atom_id res chain seq x y z
N MET A 1 20.69 -42.97 16.89
CA MET A 1 21.12 -43.65 15.67
C MET A 1 21.42 -42.58 14.64
N PHE A 2 22.70 -42.16 14.52
CA PHE A 2 23.11 -41.18 13.54
C PHE A 2 23.31 -41.92 12.21
N LEU A 3 22.58 -41.52 11.18
CA LEU A 3 22.85 -42.00 9.83
C LEU A 3 24.07 -41.23 9.32
N ASP A 4 25.19 -41.91 9.32
CA ASP A 4 26.42 -41.46 8.68
C ASP A 4 26.25 -41.62 7.16
N SER A 5 25.61 -40.61 6.54
CA SER A 5 25.30 -40.68 5.12
C SER A 5 26.45 -40.25 4.20
N GLY A 6 27.58 -39.81 4.77
CA GLY A 6 28.72 -39.28 3.99
C GLY A 6 28.39 -38.07 3.11
N THR A 7 27.18 -37.47 3.27
CA THR A 7 26.75 -36.32 2.49
C THR A 7 27.37 -35.05 3.04
N VAL A 8 28.19 -34.37 2.23
CA VAL A 8 28.77 -33.06 2.55
C VAL A 8 27.88 -31.97 1.98
N LEU A 9 27.28 -31.17 2.87
CA LEU A 9 26.58 -29.96 2.49
C LEU A 9 27.56 -28.79 2.45
N LYS A 10 27.55 -28.01 1.38
CA LYS A 10 28.40 -26.82 1.23
C LYS A 10 27.50 -25.57 1.09
N CYS A 11 27.85 -24.51 1.79
CA CYS A 11 27.28 -23.20 1.65
C CYS A 11 28.41 -22.20 1.43
N ASN A 12 28.31 -21.40 0.40
CA ASN A 12 29.26 -20.32 0.13
C ASN A 12 28.73 -19.02 0.77
N THR A 13 29.57 -18.36 1.54
CA THR A 13 29.27 -17.08 2.16
C THR A 13 30.18 -16.02 1.58
N LYS A 14 29.64 -14.92 1.05
CA LYS A 14 30.38 -13.72 0.63
C LYS A 14 30.27 -12.68 1.75
N VAL A 15 31.38 -12.07 2.13
CA VAL A 15 31.42 -10.93 3.04
C VAL A 15 31.80 -9.71 2.23
N GLY A 16 31.00 -8.65 2.29
CA GLY A 16 31.18 -7.41 1.54
C GLY A 16 30.84 -6.18 2.37
N GLN A 17 31.00 -5.00 1.79
CA GLN A 17 30.59 -3.72 2.36
C GLN A 17 29.30 -3.23 1.69
N VAL A 18 28.51 -2.47 2.43
CA VAL A 18 27.29 -1.84 1.88
C VAL A 18 27.70 -0.64 1.02
N ASP A 19 27.33 -0.68 -0.26
CA ASP A 19 27.53 0.40 -1.20
C ASP A 19 26.28 1.27 -1.36
N ARG A 20 25.10 0.65 -1.40
CA ARG A 20 23.84 1.36 -1.52
C ARG A 20 22.72 0.70 -0.73
N LEU A 21 21.69 1.48 -0.45
CA LEU A 21 20.46 1.04 0.22
C LEU A 21 19.26 1.13 -0.72
N ASP A 22 18.22 0.39 -0.40
CA ASP A 22 16.84 0.61 -0.88
C ASP A 22 15.85 0.36 0.26
N ILE A 23 14.65 0.89 0.10
CA ILE A 23 13.53 0.66 1.02
C ILE A 23 12.58 -0.34 0.36
N PHE A 24 12.49 -1.53 0.91
CA PHE A 24 11.55 -2.55 0.46
C PHE A 24 10.19 -2.39 1.12
N THR A 25 9.13 -2.55 0.33
CA THR A 25 7.74 -2.60 0.78
C THR A 25 7.02 -3.77 0.12
N ARG A 26 6.12 -4.44 0.85
CA ARG A 26 5.32 -5.54 0.27
C ARG A 26 4.31 -5.06 -0.77
N SER A 27 3.84 -3.82 -0.65
CA SER A 27 2.88 -3.22 -1.56
C SER A 27 3.34 -1.83 -1.99
N LYS A 28 2.99 -1.43 -3.21
CA LYS A 28 3.23 -0.07 -3.73
C LYS A 28 2.16 0.91 -3.26
N GLN A 29 0.99 0.42 -2.87
CA GLN A 29 -0.14 1.21 -2.39
C GLN A 29 -0.63 0.63 -1.08
N PHE A 30 -1.00 1.47 -0.15
CA PHE A 30 -1.52 1.12 1.17
C PHE A 30 -2.93 1.64 1.31
N SER A 31 -3.80 0.89 1.98
CA SER A 31 -5.11 1.39 2.36
C SER A 31 -5.00 2.32 3.57
N VAL A 32 -5.88 3.30 3.68
CA VAL A 32 -6.06 4.08 4.90
C VAL A 32 -6.32 3.15 6.09
N ASN A 33 -5.83 3.52 7.27
CA ASN A 33 -5.88 2.75 8.51
C ASN A 33 -5.13 1.42 8.50
N SER A 34 -4.27 1.15 7.51
CA SER A 34 -3.43 -0.05 7.47
C SER A 34 -2.08 0.16 8.16
N ASN A 35 -1.55 -0.91 8.76
CA ASN A 35 -0.20 -0.94 9.30
C ASN A 35 0.73 -1.58 8.28
N GLN A 36 1.89 -0.96 8.05
CA GLN A 36 2.88 -1.42 7.09
C GLN A 36 4.25 -1.48 7.70
N GLN A 37 5.05 -2.41 7.22
CA GLN A 37 6.47 -2.57 7.57
C GLN A 37 7.31 -2.20 6.34
N LEU A 38 8.20 -1.25 6.52
CA LEU A 38 9.26 -0.91 5.58
C LEU A 38 10.54 -1.58 6.04
N ILE A 39 11.33 -2.09 5.11
CA ILE A 39 12.56 -2.85 5.40
C ILE A 39 13.70 -2.21 4.63
N VAL A 40 14.84 -1.98 5.29
CA VAL A 40 16.06 -1.58 4.60
C VAL A 40 16.68 -2.79 3.93
N VAL A 41 17.03 -2.65 2.67
CA VAL A 41 17.79 -3.63 1.91
C VAL A 41 19.11 -3.00 1.48
N GLY A 42 20.22 -3.64 1.79
CA GLY A 42 21.55 -3.21 1.39
C GLY A 42 22.07 -4.00 0.19
N TYR A 43 22.89 -3.36 -0.60
CA TYR A 43 23.57 -3.93 -1.76
C TYR A 43 25.07 -3.63 -1.68
N ASP A 44 25.88 -4.57 -2.18
CA ASP A 44 27.30 -4.31 -2.42
C ASP A 44 27.53 -3.63 -3.80
N ASP A 45 28.77 -3.38 -4.15
CA ASP A 45 29.18 -2.74 -5.42
C ASP A 45 28.91 -3.60 -6.66
N ASP A 46 28.70 -4.91 -6.49
CA ASP A 46 28.31 -5.86 -7.54
C ASP A 46 26.76 -6.07 -7.62
N ASP A 47 25.95 -5.25 -6.92
CA ASP A 47 24.49 -5.39 -6.80
C ASP A 47 24.01 -6.67 -6.09
N ASN A 48 24.85 -7.34 -5.32
CA ASN A 48 24.39 -8.45 -4.49
C ASN A 48 23.64 -7.91 -3.27
N ILE A 49 22.52 -8.56 -2.96
CA ILE A 49 21.68 -8.21 -1.81
C ILE A 49 22.25 -8.86 -0.55
N PHE A 50 22.40 -8.08 0.52
CA PHE A 50 22.72 -8.61 1.82
C PHE A 50 21.54 -9.39 2.41
N SER A 51 21.80 -10.56 2.97
CA SER A 51 20.76 -11.43 3.54
C SER A 51 20.08 -10.82 4.77
N SER A 52 20.77 -9.92 5.47
CA SER A 52 20.26 -9.18 6.62
C SER A 52 21.02 -7.88 6.79
N MET A 53 20.31 -6.84 7.25
CA MET A 53 20.88 -5.57 7.68
C MET A 53 20.85 -5.45 9.22
N ASP A 54 20.56 -6.54 9.91
CA ASP A 54 20.55 -6.60 11.37
C ASP A 54 21.93 -6.26 11.94
N GLY A 55 21.96 -5.47 13.00
CA GLY A 55 23.19 -4.99 13.64
C GLY A 55 23.67 -3.64 13.13
N PHE A 56 23.11 -3.10 12.05
CA PHE A 56 23.35 -1.73 11.62
C PHE A 56 22.30 -0.77 12.20
N SER A 57 22.71 0.49 12.40
CA SER A 57 21.85 1.56 12.88
C SER A 57 21.35 2.43 11.72
N PHE A 58 20.05 2.64 11.66
CA PHE A 58 19.40 3.44 10.61
C PHE A 58 18.57 4.57 11.22
N ASP A 59 18.69 5.76 10.64
CA ASP A 59 17.80 6.87 10.93
C ASP A 59 16.70 7.00 9.87
N TRP A 60 15.45 6.91 10.34
CA TRP A 60 14.27 7.01 9.52
C TRP A 60 13.54 8.32 9.73
N THR A 61 13.26 9.01 8.65
CA THR A 61 12.54 10.29 8.67
C THR A 61 11.37 10.28 7.67
N ILE A 62 10.20 10.78 8.09
CA ILE A 62 9.10 11.10 7.19
C ILE A 62 9.35 12.54 6.72
N THR A 63 9.73 12.70 5.45
CA THR A 63 10.13 14.00 4.88
C THR A 63 8.95 14.78 4.32
N GLU A 64 7.92 14.07 3.85
CA GLU A 64 6.69 14.67 3.31
C GLU A 64 5.48 13.86 3.74
N GLY A 65 4.30 14.50 3.84
CA GLY A 65 3.05 13.83 4.15
C GLY A 65 3.01 13.23 5.55
N VAL A 66 3.47 13.96 6.56
CA VAL A 66 3.47 13.56 7.98
C VAL A 66 2.07 13.37 8.57
N ASP A 67 1.03 13.88 7.90
CA ASP A 67 -0.38 13.66 8.21
C ASP A 67 -0.96 12.43 7.49
N ILE A 68 -0.30 11.97 6.43
CA ILE A 68 -0.69 10.80 5.62
C ILE A 68 -0.28 9.49 6.31
N ILE A 69 0.94 9.46 6.86
CA ILE A 69 1.47 8.30 7.59
C ILE A 69 2.06 8.74 8.92
N LYS A 70 2.04 7.83 9.89
CA LYS A 70 2.69 8.03 11.19
C LYS A 70 3.54 6.84 11.56
N LYS A 71 4.65 7.08 12.29
CA LYS A 71 5.43 6.02 12.93
C LYS A 71 4.52 5.24 13.88
N PHE A 72 4.62 3.94 13.80
CA PHE A 72 3.86 3.01 14.63
C PHE A 72 4.84 2.14 15.40
N SER A 73 4.62 1.94 16.69
CA SER A 73 5.44 1.00 17.47
C SER A 73 5.04 -0.42 17.12
N ALA A 74 6.03 -1.28 16.83
CA ALA A 74 5.75 -2.70 16.64
C ALA A 74 4.98 -3.27 17.82
N PRO A 75 4.02 -4.19 17.60
CA PRO A 75 3.39 -4.91 18.69
C PRO A 75 4.49 -5.63 19.48
N ASP A 76 4.39 -5.54 20.81
CA ASP A 76 5.34 -6.16 21.75
C ASP A 76 5.31 -7.69 21.55
N THR A 77 6.24 -8.21 20.76
CA THR A 77 6.36 -9.67 20.50
C THR A 77 7.09 -10.40 21.63
N GLY A 78 7.24 -9.76 22.80
CA GLY A 78 7.82 -10.39 24.00
C GLY A 78 9.28 -10.81 23.88
N SER A 79 9.94 -10.56 22.76
CA SER A 79 11.38 -10.74 22.62
C SER A 79 12.10 -9.47 23.07
N LYS A 80 13.19 -9.64 23.83
CA LYS A 80 14.09 -8.58 24.28
C LYS A 80 14.25 -7.58 23.13
N GLN A 81 13.99 -6.29 23.41
CA GLN A 81 14.22 -5.17 22.50
C GLN A 81 15.62 -5.25 21.89
N SER A 82 15.75 -5.94 20.78
CA SER A 82 16.86 -5.72 19.89
C SER A 82 16.54 -4.38 19.20
N HIS A 83 17.50 -3.47 19.22
CA HIS A 83 17.41 -2.19 18.50
C HIS A 83 17.46 -2.43 16.99
N HIS A 84 16.47 -3.17 16.47
CA HIS A 84 16.32 -3.40 15.03
C HIS A 84 15.85 -2.10 14.40
N THR A 85 16.76 -1.34 13.86
CA THR A 85 16.45 -0.10 13.12
C THR A 85 16.34 -0.36 11.62
N ASP A 86 16.61 -1.58 11.16
CA ASP A 86 16.44 -2.04 9.79
C ASP A 86 14.95 -2.14 9.35
N TYR A 87 14.03 -2.04 10.32
CA TYR A 87 12.59 -2.00 10.11
C TYR A 87 11.98 -0.67 10.54
N PHE A 88 11.03 -0.19 9.76
CA PHE A 88 10.24 0.98 10.10
C PHE A 88 8.75 0.67 9.96
N PHE A 89 8.04 0.72 11.07
CA PHE A 89 6.60 0.49 11.09
C PHE A 89 5.86 1.80 10.97
N ILE A 90 4.94 1.84 10.01
CA ILE A 90 4.08 2.99 9.76
C ILE A 90 2.61 2.58 9.78
N ARG A 91 1.77 3.53 10.18
CA ARG A 91 0.33 3.46 10.04
C ARG A 91 -0.12 4.54 9.07
N SER A 92 -0.88 4.14 8.05
CA SER A 92 -1.52 5.07 7.13
C SER A 92 -2.75 5.69 7.79
N MET A 93 -2.85 7.02 7.72
CA MET A 93 -3.89 7.79 8.41
C MET A 93 -4.89 8.41 7.44
N LYS A 94 -4.45 8.79 6.24
CA LYS A 94 -5.22 9.56 5.27
C LYS A 94 -4.76 9.20 3.86
N ALA A 95 -5.65 9.26 2.88
CA ALA A 95 -5.29 9.12 1.48
C ALA A 95 -4.38 10.25 1.00
N GLY A 96 -3.39 9.92 0.17
CA GLY A 96 -2.42 10.88 -0.35
C GLY A 96 -1.04 10.27 -0.55
N PHE A 97 -0.04 11.13 -0.65
CA PHE A 97 1.36 10.75 -0.85
C PHE A 97 2.19 11.12 0.37
N SER A 98 3.09 10.24 0.73
CA SER A 98 4.10 10.50 1.76
C SER A 98 5.45 10.06 1.25
N THR A 99 6.51 10.71 1.73
CA THR A 99 7.90 10.35 1.41
C THR A 99 8.62 10.01 2.70
N VAL A 100 9.25 8.85 2.74
CA VAL A 100 10.13 8.43 3.81
C VAL A 100 11.57 8.39 3.32
N SER A 101 12.50 8.68 4.21
CA SER A 101 13.93 8.55 3.95
C SER A 101 14.57 7.69 5.04
N VAL A 102 15.66 7.01 4.66
CA VAL A 102 16.50 6.25 5.56
C VAL A 102 17.96 6.53 5.29
N LYS A 103 18.74 6.67 6.34
CA LYS A 103 20.19 6.88 6.32
C LYS A 103 20.86 5.84 7.20
N LEU A 104 22.00 5.30 6.74
CA LEU A 104 22.87 4.46 7.54
C LEU A 104 23.71 5.34 8.47
N GLU A 105 23.72 5.03 9.76
CA GLU A 105 24.43 5.81 10.79
C GLU A 105 25.64 5.04 11.39
N GLU A 106 26.26 4.18 10.60
CA GLU A 106 27.41 3.42 11.05
C GLU A 106 28.73 4.10 10.65
N PRO A 107 29.71 4.19 11.58
CA PRO A 107 31.04 4.68 11.26
C PRO A 107 31.71 3.87 10.13
N GLY A 108 32.33 4.56 9.19
CA GLY A 108 32.97 3.93 8.03
C GLY A 108 32.06 3.69 6.84
N HIS A 109 30.76 4.08 6.93
CA HIS A 109 29.77 3.96 5.86
C HIS A 109 29.22 5.32 5.42
N GLU A 110 29.97 6.41 5.65
CA GLU A 110 29.54 7.78 5.35
C GLU A 110 29.33 8.02 3.84
N ALA A 111 29.92 7.17 2.98
CA ALA A 111 29.75 7.20 1.53
C ALA A 111 28.37 6.68 1.08
N VAL A 112 27.70 5.86 1.91
CA VAL A 112 26.37 5.32 1.59
C VAL A 112 25.35 6.42 1.61
N LYS A 113 24.72 6.66 0.43
CA LYS A 113 23.77 7.75 0.28
C LYS A 113 22.45 7.46 0.99
N LEU A 114 21.86 8.54 1.53
CA LEU A 114 20.48 8.53 1.98
C LEU A 114 19.55 8.10 0.84
N VAL A 115 18.61 7.20 1.12
CA VAL A 115 17.60 6.76 0.15
C VAL A 115 16.22 7.25 0.56
N THR A 116 15.39 7.57 -0.43
CA THR A 116 14.02 8.02 -0.26
C THR A 116 13.05 7.12 -0.98
N LYS A 117 11.86 6.93 -0.40
CA LYS A 117 10.76 6.17 -1.01
C LYS A 117 9.46 6.95 -0.93
N LYS A 118 8.83 7.16 -2.08
CA LYS A 118 7.48 7.71 -2.15
C LYS A 118 6.47 6.60 -1.91
N LEU A 119 5.56 6.82 -0.97
CA LEU A 119 4.49 5.93 -0.58
C LEU A 119 3.15 6.53 -1.02
N THR A 120 2.24 5.68 -1.48
CA THR A 120 0.89 6.08 -1.87
C THR A 120 -0.10 5.43 -0.92
N VAL A 121 -0.94 6.24 -0.29
CA VAL A 121 -2.06 5.78 0.53
C VAL A 121 -3.35 6.07 -0.22
N VAL A 122 -4.20 5.08 -0.35
CA VAL A 122 -5.47 5.18 -1.09
C VAL A 122 -6.64 4.82 -0.18
N ASP A 123 -7.77 5.44 -0.45
CA ASP A 123 -9.05 5.03 0.11
C ASP A 123 -9.68 4.03 -0.85
N PRO A 124 -9.79 2.77 -0.47
CA PRO A 124 -10.23 1.71 -1.38
C PRO A 124 -11.76 1.68 -1.45
N PHE A 125 -12.35 2.53 -2.26
CA PHE A 125 -13.77 2.47 -2.59
C PHE A 125 -14.02 1.68 -3.87
N ILE A 126 -15.15 1.00 -3.92
CA ILE A 126 -15.63 0.30 -5.10
C ILE A 126 -17.09 0.65 -5.38
N ILE A 127 -17.41 0.82 -6.66
CA ILE A 127 -18.80 0.91 -7.13
C ILE A 127 -19.29 -0.51 -7.38
N LEU A 128 -20.44 -0.86 -6.84
CA LEU A 128 -21.07 -2.17 -7.04
C LEU A 128 -22.31 -2.04 -7.91
N PRO A 129 -22.55 -2.97 -8.85
CA PRO A 129 -21.66 -4.08 -9.21
C PRO A 129 -20.38 -3.59 -9.87
N ALA A 130 -19.25 -4.31 -9.64
CA ALA A 130 -17.93 -3.96 -10.19
C ALA A 130 -17.77 -4.36 -11.66
N GLU A 131 -18.63 -5.25 -12.14
CA GLU A 131 -18.65 -5.73 -13.52
C GLU A 131 -19.51 -4.84 -14.40
N PRO A 132 -19.28 -4.82 -15.75
CA PRO A 132 -20.15 -4.10 -16.67
C PRO A 132 -21.60 -4.56 -16.59
N VAL A 133 -22.52 -3.60 -16.51
CA VAL A 133 -23.96 -3.86 -16.40
C VAL A 133 -24.65 -3.51 -17.71
N TYR A 134 -25.46 -4.43 -18.24
CA TYR A 134 -26.26 -4.23 -19.43
C TYR A 134 -27.71 -3.93 -19.04
N ILE A 135 -28.20 -2.74 -19.40
CA ILE A 135 -29.54 -2.29 -19.05
C ILE A 135 -30.31 -1.85 -20.30
N LEU A 136 -31.62 -1.97 -20.22
CA LEU A 136 -32.49 -1.55 -21.32
C LEU A 136 -32.62 -0.02 -21.39
N PRO A 137 -32.93 0.55 -22.57
CA PRO A 137 -33.25 1.96 -22.69
C PRO A 137 -34.44 2.35 -21.76
N THR A 138 -34.37 3.55 -21.24
CA THR A 138 -35.39 4.15 -20.33
C THR A 138 -35.62 3.43 -19.01
N SER A 139 -34.70 2.55 -18.62
CA SER A 139 -34.74 1.82 -17.34
C SER A 139 -33.90 2.50 -16.26
N GLU A 140 -34.12 2.08 -15.02
CA GLU A 140 -33.30 2.51 -13.88
C GLU A 140 -32.53 1.33 -13.32
N PHE A 141 -31.28 1.59 -12.91
CA PHE A 141 -30.43 0.60 -12.28
C PHE A 141 -29.72 1.22 -11.06
N PRO A 142 -29.76 0.56 -9.88
CA PRO A 142 -29.11 1.06 -8.69
C PRO A 142 -27.64 0.63 -8.67
N PHE A 143 -26.74 1.58 -8.58
CA PHE A 143 -25.36 1.38 -8.17
C PHE A 143 -25.22 1.68 -6.68
N SER A 144 -24.31 1.01 -6.02
CA SER A 144 -23.96 1.29 -4.63
C SER A 144 -22.45 1.51 -4.49
N LEU A 145 -22.07 2.26 -3.46
CA LEU A 145 -20.68 2.47 -3.09
C LEU A 145 -20.36 1.62 -1.88
N ALA A 146 -19.20 1.00 -1.87
CA ALA A 146 -18.72 0.24 -0.74
C ALA A 146 -17.25 0.56 -0.45
N HIS A 147 -16.86 0.50 0.81
CA HIS A 147 -15.48 0.55 1.24
C HIS A 147 -14.91 -0.88 1.21
N LEU A 148 -13.67 -1.03 0.72
CA LEU A 148 -12.95 -2.30 0.72
C LEU A 148 -12.05 -2.36 1.96
N ASP A 149 -12.39 -3.19 2.92
CA ASP A 149 -11.53 -3.47 4.06
C ASP A 149 -10.74 -4.76 3.81
N MET A 150 -9.42 -4.68 4.02
CA MET A 150 -8.53 -5.84 3.95
C MET A 150 -8.42 -6.44 5.35
N GLU A 151 -9.07 -7.56 5.59
CA GLU A 151 -8.93 -8.33 6.83
C GLU A 151 -7.98 -9.53 6.65
N ALA A 152 -7.58 -10.16 7.74
CA ALA A 152 -6.58 -11.25 7.71
C ALA A 152 -7.05 -12.48 6.91
N ASP A 153 -8.35 -12.69 6.81
CA ASP A 153 -9.03 -13.81 6.16
C ASP A 153 -9.64 -13.45 4.79
N GLY A 154 -9.47 -12.21 4.33
CA GLY A 154 -9.92 -11.78 3.01
C GLY A 154 -10.33 -10.32 2.93
N THR A 155 -10.86 -9.94 1.76
CA THR A 155 -11.39 -8.60 1.50
C THR A 155 -12.88 -8.55 1.84
N ILE A 156 -13.26 -7.64 2.72
CA ILE A 156 -14.65 -7.38 3.08
C ILE A 156 -15.13 -6.10 2.40
N THR A 157 -16.34 -6.10 1.86
CA THR A 157 -16.99 -4.90 1.36
C THR A 157 -17.98 -4.38 2.40
N ARG A 158 -17.83 -3.10 2.82
CA ARG A 158 -18.79 -2.42 3.69
C ARG A 158 -19.60 -1.41 2.89
N PRO A 159 -20.91 -1.61 2.74
CA PRO A 159 -21.74 -0.68 2.00
C PRO A 159 -21.72 0.72 2.62
N ILE A 160 -21.59 1.73 1.79
CA ILE A 160 -21.74 3.13 2.16
C ILE A 160 -23.18 3.55 1.88
N GLN A 161 -23.83 4.13 2.88
CA GLN A 161 -25.18 4.63 2.71
C GLN A 161 -25.20 5.78 1.69
N THR A 162 -26.11 5.71 0.74
CA THR A 162 -26.37 6.75 -0.25
C THR A 162 -27.82 7.27 -0.11
N PRO A 163 -28.08 8.56 -0.27
CA PRO A 163 -27.13 9.63 -0.62
C PRO A 163 -26.15 9.96 0.52
N ASN A 164 -24.89 10.24 0.17
CA ASN A 164 -23.86 10.69 1.09
C ASN A 164 -23.19 11.95 0.52
N PRO A 165 -23.23 13.10 1.22
CA PRO A 165 -22.71 14.37 0.70
C PRO A 165 -21.19 14.37 0.45
N GLN A 166 -20.46 13.43 1.04
CA GLN A 166 -19.03 13.25 0.79
C GLN A 166 -18.75 12.76 -0.64
N PHE A 167 -19.72 12.06 -1.26
CA PHE A 167 -19.50 11.44 -2.56
C PHE A 167 -20.43 12.05 -3.60
N LYS A 168 -19.85 12.51 -4.69
CA LYS A 168 -20.60 13.04 -5.83
C LYS A 168 -20.61 12.06 -6.98
N TRP A 169 -21.81 11.63 -7.35
CA TRP A 169 -22.04 10.75 -8.49
C TRP A 169 -22.11 11.55 -9.79
N SER A 170 -21.54 11.00 -10.84
CA SER A 170 -21.63 11.57 -12.19
C SER A 170 -21.52 10.49 -13.25
N THR A 171 -21.89 10.82 -14.49
CA THR A 171 -21.68 9.96 -15.65
C THR A 171 -20.84 10.68 -16.68
N GLY A 172 -19.90 9.96 -17.29
CA GLY A 172 -19.06 10.48 -18.36
C GLY A 172 -19.80 10.76 -19.67
N THR A 173 -21.03 10.21 -19.84
CA THR A 173 -21.78 10.28 -21.11
C THR A 173 -23.23 10.66 -20.83
N ALA A 174 -23.49 11.96 -20.69
CA ALA A 174 -24.79 12.50 -20.29
C ALA A 174 -25.93 12.26 -21.31
N ASP A 175 -25.63 11.97 -22.53
CA ASP A 175 -26.64 11.67 -23.57
C ASP A 175 -27.11 10.20 -23.55
N ILE A 176 -26.35 9.31 -22.90
CA ILE A 176 -26.71 7.89 -22.68
C ILE A 176 -27.55 7.72 -21.41
N GLY A 177 -27.26 8.51 -20.37
CA GLY A 177 -27.97 8.41 -19.11
C GLY A 177 -27.57 9.49 -18.12
N SER A 178 -28.20 9.44 -16.95
CA SER A 178 -27.89 10.31 -15.81
C SER A 178 -27.92 9.51 -14.52
N ILE A 179 -27.10 9.88 -13.55
CA ILE A 179 -27.08 9.27 -12.23
C ILE A 179 -27.41 10.31 -11.16
N LYS A 180 -28.15 9.90 -10.16
CA LYS A 180 -28.50 10.72 -9.00
C LYS A 180 -27.53 10.45 -7.84
N ASP A 181 -27.52 11.32 -6.84
CA ASP A 181 -26.68 11.19 -5.64
C ASP A 181 -27.03 9.95 -4.78
N ASP A 182 -28.18 9.33 -5.02
CA ASP A 182 -28.56 8.06 -4.41
C ASP A 182 -28.02 6.81 -5.14
N GLY A 183 -27.18 7.02 -6.17
CA GLY A 183 -26.59 5.94 -6.97
C GLY A 183 -27.53 5.37 -8.04
N LYS A 184 -28.73 5.91 -8.23
CA LYS A 184 -29.65 5.43 -9.28
C LYS A 184 -29.30 6.02 -10.63
N PHE A 185 -28.85 5.17 -11.52
CA PHE A 185 -28.63 5.51 -12.92
C PHE A 185 -29.92 5.29 -13.72
N ARG A 186 -30.27 6.27 -14.54
CA ARG A 186 -31.38 6.20 -15.47
C ARG A 186 -30.87 6.31 -16.90
N SER A 187 -31.07 5.26 -17.68
CA SER A 187 -30.73 5.24 -19.10
C SER A 187 -31.70 6.10 -19.92
N LYS A 188 -31.21 6.65 -21.01
CA LYS A 188 -32.00 7.33 -22.05
C LYS A 188 -32.31 6.38 -23.20
N LEU A 189 -32.97 6.90 -24.25
CA LEU A 189 -33.30 6.13 -25.44
C LEU A 189 -32.10 5.80 -26.31
N LYS A 190 -31.03 6.57 -26.23
CA LYS A 190 -29.83 6.39 -27.04
C LYS A 190 -29.01 5.19 -26.55
N GLU A 191 -28.68 4.30 -27.44
CA GLU A 191 -27.74 3.18 -27.16
C GLU A 191 -26.29 3.68 -27.08
N GLY A 192 -25.51 3.03 -26.26
CA GLY A 192 -24.09 3.34 -26.07
C GLY A 192 -23.60 2.95 -24.69
N GLU A 193 -22.37 3.34 -24.39
CA GLU A 193 -21.72 3.08 -23.11
C GLU A 193 -21.70 4.36 -22.24
N ALA A 194 -21.98 4.19 -20.96
CA ALA A 194 -21.85 5.25 -19.96
C ALA A 194 -20.95 4.80 -18.82
N THR A 195 -19.92 5.57 -18.53
CA THR A 195 -19.05 5.36 -17.37
C THR A 195 -19.67 6.04 -16.15
N ILE A 196 -19.85 5.29 -15.08
CA ILE A 196 -20.27 5.80 -13.77
C ILE A 196 -19.03 6.23 -12.99
N LEU A 197 -19.05 7.43 -12.46
CA LEU A 197 -17.96 8.05 -11.71
C LEU A 197 -18.46 8.48 -10.33
N VAL A 198 -17.64 8.26 -9.33
CA VAL A 198 -17.84 8.78 -7.97
C VAL A 198 -16.59 9.55 -7.58
N VAL A 199 -16.78 10.75 -7.07
CA VAL A 199 -15.69 11.61 -6.60
C VAL A 199 -15.90 11.89 -5.12
N ASP A 200 -14.88 11.65 -4.32
CA ASP A 200 -14.77 12.08 -2.93
C ASP A 200 -14.50 13.59 -2.91
N GLN A 201 -15.28 14.37 -2.13
CA GLN A 201 -15.29 15.85 -2.09
C GLN A 201 -14.47 16.40 -0.94
#